data_9584e29fab6a7631b8ae1523df818ef3
#
_entry.id   9584e29fab6a7631b8ae1523df818ef3
#
_cell.length_a   1.000
_cell.length_b   1.000
_cell.length_c   1.000
_cell.angle_alpha   90.00
_cell.angle_beta   90.00
_cell.angle_gamma   90.00
#
_symmetry.space_group_name_H-M   'P 1'
#
loop_
_entity.id
_entity.type
_entity.pdbx_description
1 polymer ?
#
loop_
_entity_poly.entity_id
_entity_poly.type
_entity_poly.pdbx_seq_one_letter_code
_entity_poly.pdbx_strand_id
1 'polypeptide(L)'
;MGESLEDARRKIEQLQEQQQQLLAQIRREIALLPPPDPARESGTPEERQQEERRKQLLRLLAEIEKRINDENARPKKRYISPATREAEYAIYYDSLRRRIEDRGTRDFPEQNGHKLYGELTMNITVDAEGRVVEADIVRPSNSRVLDRRAIAIVRAASPFGRFSSQMRKQADQIVVTSRFRFTRDEGLETTLSQTVR
;
A
#
# COMPACT_ATOMS: atom_id res chain seq x y z
N MET A 1 22.41 1.41 8.43
CA MET A 1 21.10 1.48 7.73
C MET A 1 20.19 0.29 8.01
N GLY A 2 20.65 -0.80 8.63
CA GLY A 2 19.82 -1.93 9.07
C GLY A 2 19.02 -1.63 10.34
N GLU A 3 19.58 -0.86 11.25
CA GLU A 3 18.99 -0.52 12.55
C GLU A 3 17.62 0.19 12.45
N SER A 4 17.43 1.07 11.47
CA SER A 4 16.17 1.81 11.37
C SER A 4 14.96 0.96 10.92
N LEU A 5 15.19 -0.14 10.20
CA LEU A 5 14.13 -1.06 9.79
C LEU A 5 13.75 -2.04 10.91
N GLU A 6 14.74 -2.48 11.68
CA GLU A 6 14.50 -3.32 12.85
C GLU A 6 13.82 -2.54 13.98
N ASP A 7 14.21 -1.28 14.19
CA ASP A 7 13.56 -0.40 15.16
C ASP A 7 12.11 -0.09 14.76
N ALA A 8 11.84 0.11 13.47
CA ALA A 8 10.47 0.29 12.97
C ALA A 8 9.62 -0.97 13.17
N ARG A 9 10.18 -2.17 12.95
CA ARG A 9 9.49 -3.44 13.20
C ARG A 9 9.19 -3.64 14.68
N ARG A 10 10.18 -3.42 15.56
CA ARG A 10 10.00 -3.50 17.03
C ARG A 10 8.92 -2.55 17.51
N LYS A 11 8.87 -1.33 16.95
CA LYS A 11 7.86 -0.33 17.30
C LYS A 11 6.46 -0.76 16.86
N ILE A 12 6.32 -1.37 15.68
CA ILE A 12 5.04 -1.92 15.20
C ILE A 12 4.59 -3.08 16.11
N GLU A 13 5.48 -4.01 16.46
CA GLU A 13 5.19 -5.12 17.37
C GLU A 13 4.74 -4.62 18.75
N GLN A 14 5.44 -3.63 19.30
CA GLN A 14 5.06 -3.01 20.57
C GLN A 14 3.68 -2.34 20.50
N LEU A 15 3.37 -1.63 19.43
CA LEU A 15 2.05 -1.01 19.25
C LEU A 15 0.94 -2.06 19.13
N GLN A 16 1.19 -3.14 18.41
CA GLN A 16 0.23 -4.25 18.31
C GLN A 16 0.00 -4.94 19.67
N GLU A 17 1.06 -5.16 20.44
CA GLU A 17 0.96 -5.72 21.79
C GLU A 17 0.18 -4.80 22.74
N GLN A 18 0.44 -3.49 22.69
CA GLN A 18 -0.31 -2.49 23.48
C GLN A 18 -1.80 -2.48 23.09
N GLN A 19 -2.12 -2.57 21.81
CA GLN A 19 -3.52 -2.66 21.36
C GLN A 19 -4.21 -3.92 21.87
N GLN A 20 -3.53 -5.07 21.83
CA GLN A 20 -4.08 -6.33 22.36
C GLN A 20 -4.30 -6.28 23.88
N GLN A 21 -3.36 -5.68 24.62
CA GLN A 21 -3.49 -5.50 26.07
C GLN A 21 -4.68 -4.59 26.40
N LEU A 22 -4.85 -3.48 25.67
CA LEU A 22 -5.97 -2.57 25.87
C LEU A 22 -7.32 -3.25 25.59
N LEU A 23 -7.42 -4.03 24.49
CA LEU A 23 -8.63 -4.81 24.19
C LEU A 23 -8.95 -5.81 25.29
N ALA A 24 -7.94 -6.52 25.80
CA ALA A 24 -8.11 -7.48 26.90
C ALA A 24 -8.58 -6.79 28.18
N GLN A 25 -8.06 -5.59 28.47
CA GLN A 25 -8.49 -4.80 29.62
C GLN A 25 -9.95 -4.35 29.50
N ILE A 26 -10.34 -3.78 28.36
CA ILE A 26 -11.72 -3.33 28.12
C ILE A 26 -12.71 -4.50 28.23
N ARG A 27 -12.37 -5.66 27.64
CA ARG A 27 -13.20 -6.86 27.73
C ARG A 27 -13.36 -7.35 29.17
N ARG A 28 -12.29 -7.30 29.97
CA ARG A 28 -12.35 -7.62 31.41
C ARG A 28 -13.25 -6.64 32.18
N GLU A 29 -13.12 -5.36 31.94
CA GLU A 29 -13.99 -4.34 32.58
C GLU A 29 -15.45 -4.57 32.23
N ILE A 30 -15.78 -4.84 30.96
CA ILE A 30 -17.16 -5.16 30.53
C ILE A 30 -17.67 -6.43 31.24
N ALA A 31 -16.82 -7.45 31.39
CA ALA A 31 -17.19 -8.71 32.03
C ALA A 31 -17.46 -8.56 33.55
N LEU A 32 -16.85 -7.56 34.19
CA LEU A 32 -17.06 -7.27 35.62
C LEU A 32 -18.34 -6.44 35.88
N LEU A 33 -18.87 -5.77 34.84
CA LEU A 33 -20.11 -5.02 34.99
C LEU A 33 -21.31 -5.99 34.92
N PRO A 34 -22.33 -5.81 35.79
CA PRO A 34 -23.52 -6.64 35.78
C PRO A 34 -24.24 -6.57 34.42
N PRO A 35 -24.83 -7.68 33.95
CA PRO A 35 -25.56 -7.69 32.68
C PRO A 35 -26.78 -6.75 32.81
N PRO A 36 -27.17 -6.09 31.71
CA PRO A 36 -28.37 -5.25 31.72
C PRO A 36 -29.60 -6.12 32.00
N ASP A 37 -30.43 -5.71 32.93
CA ASP A 37 -31.70 -6.38 33.24
C ASP A 37 -32.82 -5.73 32.41
N PRO A 38 -33.29 -6.41 31.33
CA PRO A 38 -34.30 -5.87 30.45
C PRO A 38 -35.72 -5.73 31.12
N ALA A 39 -35.89 -6.33 32.30
CA ALA A 39 -37.18 -6.32 33.02
C ALA A 39 -37.34 -5.15 34.00
N ARG A 40 -36.28 -4.35 34.22
CA ARG A 40 -36.31 -3.21 35.16
C ARG A 40 -36.47 -1.87 34.43
N GLU A 41 -37.68 -1.32 34.43
CA GLU A 41 -37.95 0.01 33.87
C GLU A 41 -37.40 1.18 34.71
N SER A 42 -36.97 0.96 35.97
CA SER A 42 -36.44 2.01 36.84
C SER A 42 -35.34 1.49 37.75
N GLY A 43 -34.09 1.56 37.23
CA GLY A 43 -32.90 1.27 38.04
C GLY A 43 -32.53 2.41 38.99
N THR A 44 -31.77 2.07 40.06
CA THR A 44 -31.14 3.06 40.94
C THR A 44 -30.18 3.99 40.17
N PRO A 45 -29.84 5.16 40.66
CA PRO A 45 -28.85 6.04 40.01
C PRO A 45 -27.50 5.34 39.71
N GLU A 46 -27.09 4.44 40.62
CA GLU A 46 -25.87 3.66 40.50
C GLU A 46 -25.95 2.62 39.35
N GLU A 47 -27.08 1.93 39.22
CA GLU A 47 -27.34 0.98 38.13
C GLU A 47 -27.34 1.68 36.77
N ARG A 48 -27.95 2.87 36.67
CA ARG A 48 -27.94 3.69 35.45
C ARG A 48 -26.50 4.10 35.07
N GLN A 49 -25.70 4.51 36.07
CA GLN A 49 -24.29 4.85 35.83
C GLN A 49 -23.47 3.68 35.35
N GLN A 50 -23.68 2.47 35.89
CA GLN A 50 -23.02 1.24 35.45
C GLN A 50 -23.42 0.86 34.00
N GLU A 51 -24.72 1.02 33.69
CA GLU A 51 -25.23 0.77 32.34
C GLU A 51 -24.64 1.75 31.30
N GLU A 52 -24.57 3.03 31.61
CA GLU A 52 -23.94 4.04 30.77
C GLU A 52 -22.44 3.75 30.57
N ARG A 53 -21.74 3.40 31.64
CA ARG A 53 -20.34 2.98 31.56
C ARG A 53 -20.15 1.76 30.65
N ARG A 54 -21.04 0.76 30.78
CA ARG A 54 -21.01 -0.42 29.91
C ARG A 54 -21.24 -0.05 28.43
N LYS A 55 -22.21 0.81 28.14
CA LYS A 55 -22.48 1.31 26.78
C LYS A 55 -21.26 2.04 26.20
N GLN A 56 -20.59 2.87 27.00
CA GLN A 56 -19.37 3.58 26.58
C GLN A 56 -18.23 2.61 26.27
N LEU A 57 -17.99 1.62 27.13
CA LEU A 57 -16.94 0.61 26.91
C LEU A 57 -17.22 -0.26 25.69
N LEU A 58 -18.48 -0.64 25.45
CA LEU A 58 -18.86 -1.39 24.23
C LEU A 58 -18.67 -0.57 22.96
N ARG A 59 -18.98 0.73 22.97
CA ARG A 59 -18.70 1.64 21.83
C ARG A 59 -17.20 1.75 21.56
N LEU A 60 -16.42 1.94 22.61
CA LEU A 60 -14.95 2.03 22.50
C LEU A 60 -14.36 0.72 21.96
N LEU A 61 -14.81 -0.43 22.45
CA LEU A 61 -14.39 -1.74 21.96
C LEU A 61 -14.70 -1.90 20.47
N ALA A 62 -15.92 -1.57 20.05
CA ALA A 62 -16.33 -1.67 18.65
C ALA A 62 -15.50 -0.74 17.73
N GLU A 63 -15.19 0.47 18.20
CA GLU A 63 -14.35 1.41 17.43
C GLU A 63 -12.91 0.90 17.27
N ILE A 64 -12.32 0.37 18.33
CA ILE A 64 -10.96 -0.19 18.28
C ILE A 64 -10.92 -1.44 17.37
N GLU A 65 -11.88 -2.36 17.53
CA GLU A 65 -11.97 -3.57 16.69
C GLU A 65 -12.16 -3.21 15.21
N LYS A 66 -13.01 -2.22 14.91
CA LYS A 66 -13.20 -1.71 13.55
C LYS A 66 -11.89 -1.18 12.98
N ARG A 67 -11.15 -0.36 13.73
CA ARG A 67 -9.87 0.21 13.28
C ARG A 67 -8.85 -0.88 13.00
N ILE A 68 -8.73 -1.89 13.87
CA ILE A 68 -7.82 -3.03 13.69
C ILE A 68 -8.21 -3.83 12.43
N ASN A 69 -9.49 -4.09 12.23
CA ASN A 69 -9.97 -4.79 11.05
C ASN A 69 -9.71 -4.00 9.75
N ASP A 70 -9.92 -2.68 9.76
CA ASP A 70 -9.64 -1.81 8.63
C ASP A 70 -8.13 -1.77 8.30
N GLU A 71 -7.26 -1.76 9.31
CA GLU A 71 -5.80 -1.84 9.11
C GLU A 71 -5.37 -3.20 8.58
N ASN A 72 -5.92 -4.29 9.11
CA ASN A 72 -5.62 -5.66 8.66
C ASN A 72 -6.17 -5.95 7.23
N ALA A 73 -7.23 -5.27 6.83
CA ALA A 73 -7.80 -5.39 5.49
C ALA A 73 -6.98 -4.62 4.42
N ARG A 74 -6.06 -3.73 4.83
CA ARG A 74 -5.20 -3.01 3.89
C ARG A 74 -4.15 -3.96 3.32
N PRO A 75 -3.94 -3.96 1.99
CA PRO A 75 -2.92 -4.79 1.38
C PRO A 75 -1.53 -4.39 1.89
N LYS A 76 -0.70 -5.39 2.21
CA LYS A 76 0.69 -5.18 2.62
C LYS A 76 1.48 -4.68 1.42
N LYS A 77 1.85 -3.40 1.41
CA LYS A 77 2.65 -2.77 0.36
C LYS A 77 4.15 -2.90 0.67
N ARG A 78 4.93 -3.33 -0.31
CA ARG A 78 6.39 -3.34 -0.25
C ARG A 78 6.98 -2.42 -1.31
N TYR A 79 7.84 -1.51 -0.89
CA TYR A 79 8.54 -0.59 -1.79
C TYR A 79 9.83 -1.22 -2.29
N ILE A 80 9.99 -1.23 -3.62
CA ILE A 80 11.20 -1.72 -4.29
C ILE A 80 12.04 -0.50 -4.69
N SER A 81 13.32 -0.52 -4.29
CA SER A 81 14.30 0.51 -4.59
C SER A 81 15.59 -0.13 -5.12
N PRO A 82 16.54 0.65 -5.66
CA PRO A 82 17.85 0.14 -6.05
C PRO A 82 18.63 -0.52 -4.91
N ALA A 83 18.26 -0.24 -3.65
CA ALA A 83 18.86 -0.87 -2.47
C ALA A 83 18.22 -2.21 -2.10
N THR A 84 17.15 -2.63 -2.78
CA THR A 84 16.49 -3.93 -2.55
C THR A 84 17.43 -5.05 -3.00
N ARG A 85 17.89 -5.87 -2.06
CA ARG A 85 18.92 -6.91 -2.30
C ARG A 85 18.36 -8.28 -2.64
N GLU A 86 17.07 -8.50 -2.39
CA GLU A 86 16.45 -9.80 -2.64
C GLU A 86 16.32 -10.05 -4.14
N ALA A 87 16.98 -11.12 -4.59
CA ALA A 87 17.08 -11.48 -6.01
C ALA A 87 15.72 -11.60 -6.72
N GLU A 88 14.70 -12.09 -6.02
CA GLU A 88 13.36 -12.27 -6.58
C GLU A 88 12.70 -10.95 -7.00
N TYR A 89 12.87 -9.89 -6.19
CA TYR A 89 12.38 -8.57 -6.55
C TYR A 89 13.16 -7.94 -7.70
N ALA A 90 14.47 -8.19 -7.77
CA ALA A 90 15.29 -7.73 -8.89
C ALA A 90 14.87 -8.39 -10.21
N ILE A 91 14.63 -9.71 -10.21
CA ILE A 91 14.16 -10.47 -11.38
C ILE A 91 12.76 -9.99 -11.78
N TYR A 92 11.86 -9.81 -10.82
CA TYR A 92 10.52 -9.32 -11.10
C TYR A 92 10.54 -7.92 -11.70
N TYR A 93 11.34 -7.01 -11.13
CA TYR A 93 11.50 -5.66 -11.65
C TYR A 93 12.06 -5.66 -13.08
N ASP A 94 13.05 -6.49 -13.38
CA ASP A 94 13.62 -6.57 -14.74
C ASP A 94 12.57 -7.04 -15.76
N SER A 95 11.74 -8.01 -15.41
CA SER A 95 10.60 -8.44 -16.24
C SER A 95 9.58 -7.34 -16.47
N LEU A 96 9.22 -6.60 -15.41
CA LEU A 96 8.32 -5.46 -15.46
C LEU A 96 8.88 -4.36 -16.36
N ARG A 97 10.15 -4.00 -16.16
CA ARG A 97 10.86 -2.99 -16.94
C ARG A 97 10.82 -3.31 -18.43
N ARG A 98 11.25 -4.53 -18.81
CA ARG A 98 11.28 -4.97 -20.23
C ARG A 98 9.92 -4.87 -20.89
N ARG A 99 8.85 -5.30 -20.22
CA ARG A 99 7.49 -5.21 -20.76
C ARG A 99 7.03 -3.78 -20.99
N ILE A 100 7.37 -2.86 -20.08
CA ILE A 100 7.06 -1.44 -20.21
C ILE A 100 7.86 -0.83 -21.36
N GLU A 101 9.15 -1.10 -21.45
CA GLU A 101 10.03 -0.60 -22.51
C GLU A 101 9.59 -1.09 -23.89
N ASP A 102 9.31 -2.39 -24.02
CA ASP A 102 8.79 -2.99 -25.27
C ASP A 102 7.46 -2.34 -25.68
N ARG A 103 6.57 -2.12 -24.72
CA ARG A 103 5.28 -1.48 -24.98
C ARG A 103 5.44 -0.02 -25.35
N GLY A 104 6.24 0.71 -24.60
CA GLY A 104 6.48 2.13 -24.82
C GLY A 104 7.26 2.44 -26.11
N THR A 105 8.12 1.52 -26.55
CA THR A 105 8.82 1.65 -27.82
C THR A 105 7.88 1.41 -29.00
N ARG A 106 6.98 0.41 -28.89
CA ARG A 106 5.97 0.15 -29.95
C ARG A 106 4.91 1.24 -30.04
N ASP A 107 4.41 1.69 -28.90
CA ASP A 107 3.35 2.71 -28.78
C ASP A 107 3.96 4.06 -28.36
N PHE A 108 5.07 4.44 -29.03
CA PHE A 108 5.82 5.63 -28.65
C PHE A 108 4.91 6.88 -28.63
N PRO A 109 4.97 7.70 -27.56
CA PRO A 109 4.09 8.85 -27.41
C PRO A 109 4.26 9.85 -28.55
N GLU A 110 3.16 10.24 -29.16
CA GLU A 110 3.12 11.27 -30.21
C GLU A 110 1.92 12.20 -30.05
N GLN A 111 2.05 13.41 -30.58
CA GLN A 111 1.00 14.40 -30.67
C GLN A 111 1.08 15.11 -32.03
N ASN A 112 -0.02 15.14 -32.74
CA ASN A 112 -0.10 15.75 -34.07
C ASN A 112 0.97 15.25 -35.08
N GLY A 113 1.29 13.96 -35.03
CA GLY A 113 2.31 13.34 -35.87
C GLY A 113 3.75 13.58 -35.43
N HIS A 114 3.97 14.27 -34.30
CA HIS A 114 5.30 14.50 -33.72
C HIS A 114 5.54 13.63 -32.48
N LYS A 115 6.65 12.89 -32.45
CA LYS A 115 7.07 12.13 -31.29
C LYS A 115 7.37 13.05 -30.10
N LEU A 116 6.95 12.63 -28.91
CA LEU A 116 7.17 13.36 -27.67
C LEU A 116 8.38 12.79 -26.94
N TYR A 117 9.32 13.63 -26.60
CA TYR A 117 10.53 13.28 -25.87
C TYR A 117 10.53 13.93 -24.49
N GLY A 118 11.17 13.30 -23.52
CA GLY A 118 11.27 13.87 -22.17
C GLY A 118 11.48 12.78 -21.11
N GLU A 119 11.48 13.23 -19.88
CA GLU A 119 11.72 12.40 -18.71
C GLU A 119 10.66 12.67 -17.65
N LEU A 120 10.21 11.62 -16.99
CA LEU A 120 9.29 11.66 -15.83
C LEU A 120 9.63 10.57 -14.82
N THR A 121 9.13 10.70 -13.60
CA THR A 121 9.24 9.64 -12.58
C THR A 121 7.83 9.25 -12.14
N MET A 122 7.58 7.94 -12.06
CA MET A 122 6.27 7.37 -11.74
C MET A 122 6.39 6.31 -10.64
N ASN A 123 5.44 6.29 -9.72
CA ASN A 123 5.17 5.17 -8.84
C ASN A 123 4.18 4.23 -9.51
N ILE A 124 4.53 2.96 -9.56
CA ILE A 124 3.68 1.90 -10.11
C ILE A 124 3.40 0.91 -8.99
N THR A 125 2.12 0.77 -8.63
CA THR A 125 1.66 -0.24 -7.67
C THR A 125 1.09 -1.43 -8.42
N VAL A 126 1.62 -2.62 -8.13
CA VAL A 126 1.27 -3.88 -8.78
C VAL A 126 0.78 -4.87 -7.73
N ASP A 127 -0.32 -5.59 -8.02
CA ASP A 127 -0.85 -6.64 -7.15
C ASP A 127 -0.13 -7.99 -7.36
N ALA A 128 -0.48 -8.99 -6.53
CA ALA A 128 0.12 -10.32 -6.57
C ALA A 128 -0.13 -11.07 -7.90
N GLU A 129 -1.13 -10.70 -8.67
CA GLU A 129 -1.44 -11.23 -10.01
C GLU A 129 -0.67 -10.50 -11.12
N GLY A 130 0.08 -9.47 -10.77
CA GLY A 130 0.87 -8.67 -11.71
C GLY A 130 0.10 -7.55 -12.40
N ARG A 131 -1.12 -7.21 -11.91
CA ARG A 131 -1.94 -6.15 -12.48
C ARG A 131 -1.57 -4.80 -11.88
N VAL A 132 -1.59 -3.76 -12.70
CA VAL A 132 -1.42 -2.39 -12.22
C VAL A 132 -2.65 -1.95 -11.43
N VAL A 133 -2.47 -1.70 -10.14
CA VAL A 133 -3.50 -1.16 -9.24
C VAL A 133 -3.51 0.36 -9.32
N GLU A 134 -2.31 0.96 -9.33
CA GLU A 134 -2.13 2.40 -9.32
C GLU A 134 -0.88 2.79 -10.12
N ALA A 135 -0.92 3.93 -10.80
CA ALA A 135 0.20 4.48 -11.54
C ALA A 135 0.15 6.01 -11.43
N ASP A 136 1.07 6.58 -10.63
CA ASP A 136 1.08 8.00 -10.27
C ASP A 136 2.37 8.68 -10.65
N ILE A 137 2.25 9.86 -11.26
CA ILE A 137 3.40 10.70 -11.59
C ILE A 137 3.93 11.37 -10.32
N VAL A 138 5.15 11.04 -9.93
CA VAL A 138 5.87 11.66 -8.81
C VAL A 138 6.61 12.92 -9.25
N ARG A 139 7.25 12.84 -10.43
CA ARG A 139 7.90 13.98 -11.08
C ARG A 139 7.39 14.04 -12.51
N PRO A 140 6.60 15.06 -12.86
CA PRO A 140 6.06 15.20 -14.21
C PRO A 140 7.15 15.57 -15.23
N SER A 141 6.91 15.24 -16.48
CA SER A 141 7.65 15.78 -17.61
C SER A 141 7.20 17.22 -17.92
N ASN A 142 7.86 17.86 -18.87
CA ASN A 142 7.42 19.17 -19.33
C ASN A 142 6.16 19.11 -20.25
N SER A 143 5.59 17.91 -20.46
CA SER A 143 4.44 17.68 -21.33
C SER A 143 3.37 16.84 -20.64
N ARG A 144 2.22 17.45 -20.33
CA ARG A 144 1.06 16.74 -19.78
C ARG A 144 0.54 15.62 -20.70
N VAL A 145 0.78 15.73 -22.00
CA VAL A 145 0.39 14.70 -22.97
C VAL A 145 1.32 13.49 -22.83
N LEU A 146 2.63 13.73 -22.71
CA LEU A 146 3.62 12.68 -22.45
C LEU A 146 3.31 11.95 -21.15
N ASP A 147 3.02 12.69 -20.08
CA ASP A 147 2.68 12.11 -18.76
C ASP A 147 1.49 11.17 -18.85
N ARG A 148 0.39 11.58 -19.48
CA ARG A 148 -0.80 10.74 -19.68
C ARG A 148 -0.51 9.51 -20.55
N ARG A 149 0.28 9.66 -21.61
CA ARG A 149 0.68 8.55 -22.47
C ARG A 149 1.56 7.54 -21.72
N ALA A 150 2.48 8.01 -20.87
CA ALA A 150 3.30 7.14 -20.04
C ALA A 150 2.46 6.27 -19.08
N ILE A 151 1.45 6.84 -18.42
CA ILE A 151 0.50 6.08 -17.61
C ILE A 151 -0.24 5.04 -18.45
N ALA A 152 -0.70 5.41 -19.63
CA ALA A 152 -1.40 4.50 -20.55
C ALA A 152 -0.50 3.34 -21.00
N ILE A 153 0.78 3.58 -21.28
CA ILE A 153 1.77 2.56 -21.64
C ILE A 153 1.94 1.56 -20.48
N VAL A 154 2.12 2.04 -19.25
CA VAL A 154 2.28 1.18 -18.07
C VAL A 154 1.05 0.29 -17.86
N ARG A 155 -0.14 0.85 -17.95
CA ARG A 155 -1.39 0.08 -17.84
C ARG A 155 -1.56 -0.93 -18.96
N ALA A 156 -1.18 -0.57 -20.19
CA ALA A 156 -1.26 -1.45 -21.35
C ALA A 156 -0.18 -2.56 -21.37
N ALA A 157 0.93 -2.38 -20.62
CA ALA A 157 1.96 -3.39 -20.44
C ALA A 157 1.59 -4.46 -19.40
N SER A 158 0.55 -4.19 -18.57
CA SER A 158 0.00 -5.13 -17.58
C SER A 158 -0.70 -6.32 -18.28
N PRO A 159 -0.71 -7.54 -17.67
CA PRO A 159 -0.10 -7.93 -16.40
C PRO A 159 1.40 -8.25 -16.52
N PHE A 160 2.15 -8.00 -15.44
CA PHE A 160 3.61 -8.20 -15.40
C PHE A 160 4.05 -9.61 -14.96
N GLY A 161 3.11 -10.50 -14.70
CA GLY A 161 3.34 -11.82 -14.15
C GLY A 161 3.03 -11.89 -12.65
N ARG A 162 2.73 -13.10 -12.18
CA ARG A 162 2.38 -13.34 -10.77
C ARG A 162 3.61 -13.25 -9.88
N PHE A 163 3.41 -12.79 -8.65
CA PHE A 163 4.45 -12.85 -7.62
C PHE A 163 4.84 -14.29 -7.34
N SER A 164 6.12 -14.52 -7.04
CA SER A 164 6.59 -15.80 -6.54
C SER A 164 5.93 -16.12 -5.19
N SER A 165 5.97 -17.39 -4.78
CA SER A 165 5.43 -17.80 -3.48
C SER A 165 6.13 -17.08 -2.32
N GLN A 166 7.39 -16.73 -2.46
CA GLN A 166 8.15 -15.99 -1.45
C GLN A 166 7.75 -14.51 -1.41
N MET A 167 7.58 -13.86 -2.56
CA MET A 167 7.06 -12.50 -2.63
C MET A 167 5.67 -12.38 -1.99
N ARG A 168 4.75 -13.33 -2.27
CA ARG A 168 3.40 -13.35 -1.71
C ARG A 168 3.33 -13.51 -0.18
N LYS A 169 4.32 -14.16 0.43
CA LYS A 169 4.42 -14.21 1.90
C LYS A 169 4.76 -12.85 2.52
N GLN A 170 5.42 -11.99 1.77
CA GLN A 170 5.96 -10.73 2.27
C GLN A 170 5.10 -9.51 1.90
N ALA A 171 4.40 -9.57 0.76
CA ALA A 171 3.63 -8.45 0.25
C ALA A 171 2.44 -8.90 -0.61
N ASP A 172 1.33 -8.19 -0.48
CA ASP A 172 0.15 -8.30 -1.34
C ASP A 172 0.30 -7.39 -2.57
N GLN A 173 1.05 -6.30 -2.41
CA GLN A 173 1.35 -5.33 -3.46
C GLN A 173 2.80 -4.86 -3.38
N ILE A 174 3.40 -4.59 -4.52
CA ILE A 174 4.69 -3.91 -4.61
C ILE A 174 4.51 -2.52 -5.21
N VAL A 175 5.31 -1.58 -4.71
CA VAL A 175 5.40 -0.21 -5.25
C VAL A 175 6.79 -0.03 -5.83
N VAL A 176 6.85 0.29 -7.11
CA VAL A 176 8.10 0.50 -7.85
C VAL A 176 8.16 1.95 -8.28
N THR A 177 9.21 2.67 -7.86
CA THR A 177 9.48 4.03 -8.34
C THR A 177 10.44 3.94 -9.52
N SER A 178 9.98 4.30 -10.71
CA SER A 178 10.78 4.22 -11.94
C SER A 178 10.87 5.57 -12.64
N ARG A 179 12.06 5.87 -13.15
CA ARG A 179 12.31 6.99 -14.06
C ARG A 179 12.10 6.49 -15.48
N PHE A 180 11.33 7.23 -16.25
CA PHE A 180 11.01 6.98 -17.66
C PHE A 180 11.70 8.03 -18.50
N ARG A 181 12.47 7.59 -19.50
CA ARG A 181 13.15 8.45 -20.45
C ARG A 181 12.72 8.09 -21.87
N PHE A 182 12.08 9.03 -22.55
CA PHE A 182 11.66 8.91 -23.93
C PHE A 182 12.69 9.62 -24.82
N THR A 183 13.50 8.85 -25.56
CA THR A 183 14.59 9.36 -26.40
C THR A 183 14.39 9.04 -27.87
N ARG A 184 15.17 9.71 -28.75
CA ARG A 184 15.12 9.46 -30.20
C ARG A 184 15.76 8.15 -30.60
N ASP A 185 16.86 7.80 -29.94
CA ASP A 185 17.77 6.74 -30.37
C ASP A 185 17.43 5.40 -29.74
N GLU A 186 16.92 5.41 -28.50
CA GLU A 186 16.72 4.21 -27.67
C GLU A 186 15.24 3.89 -27.37
N GLY A 187 14.31 4.76 -27.78
CA GLY A 187 12.89 4.59 -27.51
C GLY A 187 12.52 4.92 -26.05
N LEU A 188 11.84 4.02 -25.35
CA LEU A 188 11.56 4.17 -23.91
C LEU A 188 12.56 3.36 -23.11
N GLU A 189 13.28 4.03 -22.22
CA GLU A 189 14.08 3.42 -21.15
C GLU A 189 13.44 3.64 -19.79
N THR A 190 13.50 2.63 -18.94
CA THR A 190 13.05 2.74 -17.54
C THR A 190 14.16 2.31 -16.58
N THR A 191 14.37 3.11 -15.54
CA THR A 191 15.34 2.81 -14.48
C THR A 191 14.71 2.94 -13.11
N LEU A 192 15.07 2.02 -12.19
CA LEU A 192 14.62 2.08 -10.81
C LEU A 192 15.18 3.33 -10.12
N SER A 193 14.31 4.09 -9.49
CA SER A 193 14.65 5.31 -8.76
C SER A 193 14.49 5.12 -7.25
N GLN A 194 15.15 5.95 -6.47
CA GLN A 194 14.89 6.00 -5.03
C GLN A 194 13.49 6.56 -4.80
N THR A 195 12.75 5.93 -3.89
CA THR A 195 11.44 6.44 -3.46
C THR A 195 11.63 7.82 -2.83
N VAL A 196 11.09 8.85 -3.47
CA VAL A 196 11.01 10.18 -2.87
C VAL A 196 9.89 10.11 -1.83
N ARG A 197 10.25 10.32 -0.55
CA ARG A 197 9.31 10.49 0.56
C ARG A 197 8.72 11.88 0.55
#